data_cb1a355ac4ff50499e93b504832a367a
#
_entry.id   cb1a355ac4ff50499e93b504832a367a
#
_cell.length_a   1.000
_cell.length_b   1.000
_cell.length_c   1.000
_cell.angle_alpha   90.00
_cell.angle_beta   90.00
_cell.angle_gamma   90.00
#
_symmetry.space_group_name_H-M   'P 1'
#
loop_
_entity.id
_entity.type
_entity.pdbx_description
1 polymer ?
#
loop_
_entity_poly.entity_id
_entity_poly.type
_entity_poly.pdbx_seq_one_letter_code
_entity_poly.pdbx_strand_id
1 'polypeptide(L)'
;MKAGFLFSLLFLAMLSMPRQAPAQEPWGAIVAQPNPCRIHHGEEMCVAHITWQTRNVARVKVFVKAEGHDKWEEKEFGHSLVCESERCRAPWIRPETRYVFKLIDFSHGDRGRELASVEVTGEREP
;
A
#
# COMPACT_ATOMS: atom_id res chain seq x y z
N MET A 1 23.87 -38.88 -43.90
CA MET A 1 24.88 -38.05 -43.24
C MET A 1 24.44 -36.60 -43.07
N LYS A 2 23.92 -35.97 -44.11
CA LYS A 2 23.54 -34.54 -44.04
C LYS A 2 22.25 -34.29 -43.25
N ALA A 3 21.37 -35.25 -43.14
CA ALA A 3 20.09 -35.10 -42.44
C ALA A 3 20.24 -34.97 -40.91
N GLY A 4 21.23 -35.59 -40.29
CA GLY A 4 21.47 -35.49 -38.87
C GLY A 4 22.00 -34.12 -38.43
N PHE A 5 22.73 -33.46 -39.28
CA PHE A 5 23.27 -32.12 -39.01
C PHE A 5 22.18 -31.06 -39.00
N LEU A 6 21.25 -31.13 -39.94
CA LEU A 6 20.11 -30.21 -40.01
C LEU A 6 19.18 -30.34 -38.81
N PHE A 7 19.00 -31.57 -38.32
CA PHE A 7 18.18 -31.82 -37.13
C PHE A 7 18.78 -31.17 -35.87
N SER A 8 20.10 -31.22 -35.73
CA SER A 8 20.80 -30.59 -34.63
C SER A 8 20.63 -29.07 -34.59
N LEU A 9 20.64 -28.43 -35.74
CA LEU A 9 20.43 -26.99 -35.86
C LEU A 9 19.02 -26.58 -35.48
N LEU A 10 18.01 -27.33 -35.84
CA LEU A 10 16.63 -27.11 -35.45
C LEU A 10 16.44 -27.18 -33.95
N PHE A 11 17.08 -28.12 -33.30
CA PHE A 11 17.01 -28.28 -31.85
C PHE A 11 17.63 -27.09 -31.11
N LEU A 12 18.75 -26.56 -31.58
CA LEU A 12 19.39 -25.36 -31.03
C LEU A 12 18.52 -24.12 -31.17
N ALA A 13 17.80 -23.98 -32.27
CA ALA A 13 16.90 -22.86 -32.48
C ALA A 13 15.74 -22.87 -31.49
N MET A 14 15.23 -24.01 -31.09
CA MET A 14 14.19 -24.13 -30.08
C MET A 14 14.70 -23.76 -28.70
N LEU A 15 15.93 -24.08 -28.35
CA LEU A 15 16.53 -23.74 -27.06
C LEU A 15 16.84 -22.27 -26.92
N SER A 16 16.96 -21.53 -28.01
CA SER A 16 17.28 -20.12 -27.99
C SER A 16 16.07 -19.20 -27.84
N MET A 17 14.85 -19.74 -27.80
CA MET A 17 13.65 -18.92 -27.56
C MET A 17 13.66 -18.34 -26.13
N PRO A 18 13.57 -17.01 -25.99
CA PRO A 18 13.54 -16.40 -24.67
C PRO A 18 12.28 -16.81 -23.93
N ARG A 19 12.44 -17.22 -22.70
CA ARG A 19 11.29 -17.44 -21.81
C ARG A 19 10.79 -16.09 -21.38
N GLN A 20 9.50 -15.84 -21.55
CA GLN A 20 8.89 -14.66 -21.01
C GLN A 20 8.83 -14.80 -19.48
N ALA A 21 9.40 -13.83 -18.78
CA ALA A 21 9.27 -13.76 -17.33
C ALA A 21 7.80 -13.53 -16.98
N PRO A 22 7.25 -14.21 -15.96
CA PRO A 22 5.91 -13.90 -15.49
C PRO A 22 5.83 -12.45 -15.05
N ALA A 23 4.72 -11.79 -15.37
CA ALA A 23 4.47 -10.43 -14.91
C ALA A 23 4.45 -10.41 -13.38
N GLN A 24 5.19 -9.47 -12.77
CA GLN A 24 5.20 -9.32 -11.33
C GLN A 24 3.91 -8.61 -10.89
N GLU A 25 3.28 -9.17 -9.88
CA GLU A 25 2.05 -8.60 -9.36
C GLU A 25 2.32 -7.35 -8.53
N PRO A 26 1.40 -6.37 -8.57
CA PRO A 26 1.48 -5.22 -7.70
C PRO A 26 1.32 -5.65 -6.25
N TRP A 27 2.10 -5.02 -5.38
CA TRP A 27 2.13 -5.34 -3.96
C TRP A 27 2.22 -4.06 -3.15
N GLY A 28 1.58 -4.07 -1.97
CA GLY A 28 1.68 -2.97 -1.03
C GLY A 28 1.48 -3.45 0.39
N ALA A 29 2.05 -2.70 1.34
CA ALA A 29 1.87 -2.88 2.77
C ALA A 29 1.71 -1.51 3.40
N ILE A 30 0.85 -1.42 4.40
CA ILE A 30 0.60 -0.20 5.17
C ILE A 30 0.49 -0.56 6.64
N VAL A 31 1.16 0.20 7.50
CA VAL A 31 1.13 0.01 8.96
C VAL A 31 0.94 1.34 9.66
N ALA A 32 0.39 1.28 10.86
CA ALA A 32 0.19 2.43 11.71
C ALA A 32 0.84 2.17 13.07
N GLN A 33 1.57 3.16 13.58
CA GLN A 33 2.24 3.06 14.89
C GLN A 33 2.21 4.40 15.60
N PRO A 34 1.85 4.43 16.90
CA PRO A 34 1.29 3.33 17.70
C PRO A 34 -0.14 3.01 17.28
N ASN A 35 -0.55 1.77 17.47
CA ASN A 35 -1.91 1.34 17.17
C ASN A 35 -2.37 0.30 18.19
N PRO A 36 -3.33 0.59 19.07
CA PRO A 36 -4.10 1.84 19.13
C PRO A 36 -3.24 3.04 19.51
N CYS A 37 -3.69 4.23 19.09
CA CYS A 37 -3.04 5.49 19.41
C CYS A 37 -3.54 5.99 20.75
N ARG A 38 -2.65 6.23 21.69
CA ARG A 38 -3.03 6.64 23.06
C ARG A 38 -3.08 8.16 23.20
N ILE A 39 -4.19 8.62 23.74
CA ILE A 39 -4.43 10.03 23.98
C ILE A 39 -4.18 10.30 25.47
N HIS A 40 -3.15 11.09 25.75
CA HIS A 40 -2.76 11.41 27.12
C HIS A 40 -3.77 12.33 27.82
N HIS A 41 -3.76 12.32 29.14
CA HIS A 41 -4.64 13.17 29.95
C HIS A 41 -4.44 14.65 29.58
N GLY A 42 -5.56 15.34 29.36
CA GLY A 42 -5.56 16.74 28.99
C GLY A 42 -5.39 16.99 27.50
N GLU A 43 -5.12 15.97 26.70
CA GLU A 43 -5.02 16.07 25.24
C GLU A 43 -6.31 15.61 24.57
N GLU A 44 -6.56 16.13 23.38
CA GLU A 44 -7.75 15.79 22.60
C GLU A 44 -7.43 14.81 21.47
N MET A 45 -6.15 14.70 21.10
CA MET A 45 -5.70 13.90 19.95
C MET A 45 -4.37 13.26 20.24
N CYS A 46 -4.04 12.25 19.47
CA CYS A 46 -2.71 11.65 19.45
C CYS A 46 -2.18 11.57 18.02
N VAL A 47 -0.90 11.26 17.90
CA VAL A 47 -0.20 11.17 16.62
C VAL A 47 0.06 9.71 16.28
N ALA A 48 -0.40 9.27 15.13
CA ALA A 48 -0.04 7.98 14.56
C ALA A 48 0.82 8.20 13.32
N HIS A 49 1.85 7.39 13.17
CA HIS A 49 2.68 7.37 11.96
C HIS A 49 2.15 6.29 11.04
N ILE A 50 1.79 6.70 9.84
CA ILE A 50 1.25 5.79 8.82
C ILE A 50 2.35 5.59 7.79
N THR A 51 2.91 4.39 7.75
CA THR A 51 4.00 4.07 6.82
C THR A 51 3.53 3.06 5.79
N TRP A 52 3.99 3.21 4.55
CA TRP A 52 3.64 2.26 3.50
C TRP A 52 4.78 2.07 2.53
N GLN A 53 4.75 0.90 1.87
CA GLN A 53 5.68 0.50 0.83
C GLN A 53 4.90 -0.14 -0.31
N THR A 54 5.40 0.01 -1.51
CA THR A 54 4.79 -0.60 -2.69
C THR A 54 5.85 -1.23 -3.59
N ARG A 55 5.43 -2.19 -4.40
CA ARG A 55 6.26 -2.83 -5.43
C ARG A 55 5.44 -3.05 -6.68
N ASN A 56 6.08 -2.87 -7.83
CA ASN A 56 5.48 -3.13 -9.13
C ASN A 56 4.23 -2.29 -9.40
N VAL A 57 4.22 -1.07 -8.89
CA VAL A 57 3.16 -0.10 -9.12
C VAL A 57 3.78 1.21 -9.59
N ALA A 58 3.07 1.92 -10.46
CA ALA A 58 3.53 3.19 -11.00
C ALA A 58 2.91 4.38 -10.28
N ARG A 59 1.72 4.22 -9.70
CA ARG A 59 1.00 5.31 -9.07
C ARG A 59 0.09 4.78 -7.98
N VAL A 60 0.16 5.38 -6.79
CA VAL A 60 -0.69 5.01 -5.66
C VAL A 60 -1.26 6.25 -4.99
N LYS A 61 -2.35 6.04 -4.26
CA LYS A 61 -2.88 7.01 -3.31
C LYS A 61 -3.25 6.28 -2.03
N VAL A 62 -3.11 6.98 -0.92
CA VAL A 62 -3.60 6.51 0.37
C VAL A 62 -4.79 7.38 0.74
N PHE A 63 -5.92 6.74 0.98
CA PHE A 63 -7.14 7.40 1.43
C PHE A 63 -7.41 7.06 2.87
N VAL A 64 -8.06 7.96 3.57
CA VAL A 64 -8.47 7.75 4.96
C VAL A 64 -9.93 8.15 5.14
N LYS A 65 -10.64 7.35 5.92
CA LYS A 65 -12.04 7.56 6.29
C LYS A 65 -12.16 7.46 7.80
N ALA A 66 -12.97 8.33 8.41
CA ALA A 66 -13.21 8.31 9.85
C ALA A 66 -14.64 7.91 10.15
N GLU A 67 -14.80 7.03 11.13
CA GLU A 67 -16.10 6.56 11.63
C GLU A 67 -16.09 6.51 13.15
N GLY A 68 -17.17 6.97 13.77
CA GLY A 68 -17.32 6.99 15.22
C GLY A 68 -17.76 8.35 15.71
N HIS A 69 -17.09 8.84 16.76
CA HIS A 69 -17.37 10.16 17.33
C HIS A 69 -17.21 11.25 16.26
N ASP A 70 -16.06 11.23 15.55
CA ASP A 70 -15.89 12.01 14.35
C ASP A 70 -16.28 11.15 13.14
N LYS A 71 -16.95 11.77 12.19
CA LYS A 71 -17.34 11.08 10.96
C LYS A 71 -17.06 11.99 9.79
N TRP A 72 -16.26 11.51 8.85
CA TRP A 72 -16.04 12.19 7.59
C TRP A 72 -15.76 11.19 6.48
N GLU A 73 -16.10 11.61 5.28
CA GLU A 73 -15.95 10.77 4.11
C GLU A 73 -14.49 10.59 3.75
N GLU A 74 -14.24 9.62 2.89
CA GLU A 74 -12.91 9.27 2.42
C GLU A 74 -12.24 10.48 1.76
N LYS A 75 -11.00 10.74 2.15
CA LYS A 75 -10.18 11.80 1.57
C LYS A 75 -8.73 11.35 1.41
N GLU A 76 -8.01 11.99 0.51
CA GLU A 76 -6.63 11.65 0.23
C GLU A 76 -5.73 12.01 1.41
N PHE A 77 -4.90 11.06 1.83
CA PHE A 77 -3.89 11.25 2.87
C PHE A 77 -2.49 11.41 2.28
N GLY A 78 -2.17 10.69 1.23
CA GLY A 78 -0.87 10.73 0.57
C GLY A 78 -0.90 10.09 -0.81
N HIS A 79 0.18 10.29 -1.57
CA HIS A 79 0.25 9.77 -2.94
C HIS A 79 1.67 9.34 -3.37
N SER A 80 2.60 9.23 -2.45
CA SER A 80 3.93 8.73 -2.76
C SER A 80 3.94 7.19 -2.81
N LEU A 81 4.85 6.62 -3.58
CA LEU A 81 4.99 5.17 -3.68
C LEU A 81 5.46 4.53 -2.37
N VAL A 82 6.19 5.29 -1.57
CA VAL A 82 6.71 4.88 -0.27
C VAL A 82 6.60 6.06 0.67
N CYS A 83 6.22 5.82 1.91
CA CYS A 83 6.30 6.84 2.95
C CYS A 83 6.76 6.22 4.26
N GLU A 84 7.95 6.61 4.71
CA GLU A 84 8.57 6.13 5.95
C GLU A 84 9.10 7.30 6.81
N SER A 85 8.74 8.53 6.44
CA SER A 85 9.27 9.74 7.07
C SER A 85 8.24 10.40 8.00
N GLU A 86 8.66 11.47 8.67
CA GLU A 86 7.81 12.32 9.49
C GLU A 86 6.61 12.90 8.71
N ARG A 87 6.66 12.93 7.39
CA ARG A 87 5.57 13.41 6.55
C ARG A 87 4.33 12.49 6.56
N CYS A 88 4.50 11.27 7.07
CA CYS A 88 3.44 10.29 7.13
C CYS A 88 2.69 10.33 8.46
N ARG A 89 2.65 11.48 9.10
CA ARG A 89 2.00 11.66 10.40
C ARG A 89 0.52 11.94 10.26
N ALA A 90 -0.25 11.30 11.12
CA ALA A 90 -1.66 11.64 11.32
C ALA A 90 -1.79 12.19 12.76
N PRO A 91 -1.65 13.51 12.97
CA PRO A 91 -1.62 14.10 14.32
C PRO A 91 -3.03 14.43 14.86
N TRP A 92 -4.06 13.93 14.21
CA TRP A 92 -5.46 14.27 14.47
C TRP A 92 -6.31 13.06 14.89
N ILE A 93 -5.69 12.00 15.39
CA ILE A 93 -6.40 10.80 15.84
C ILE A 93 -7.16 11.11 17.14
N ARG A 94 -8.48 11.06 17.08
CA ARG A 94 -9.36 11.36 18.20
C ARG A 94 -9.87 10.10 18.90
N PRO A 95 -10.31 10.23 20.16
CA PRO A 95 -10.86 9.06 20.86
C PRO A 95 -12.19 8.63 20.24
N GLU A 96 -12.52 7.35 20.46
CA GLU A 96 -13.80 6.78 20.03
C GLU A 96 -14.07 6.93 18.54
N THR A 97 -13.00 7.00 17.75
CA THR A 97 -13.06 7.13 16.30
C THR A 97 -12.17 6.08 15.68
N ARG A 98 -12.66 5.47 14.63
CA ARG A 98 -11.94 4.48 13.85
C ARG A 98 -11.56 5.11 12.51
N TYR A 99 -10.28 5.06 12.19
CA TYR A 99 -9.75 5.57 10.93
C TYR A 99 -9.28 4.40 10.09
N VAL A 100 -9.76 4.34 8.86
CA VAL A 100 -9.37 3.28 7.92
C VAL A 100 -8.52 3.93 6.83
N PHE A 101 -7.26 3.53 6.75
CA PHE A 101 -6.32 3.98 5.72
C PHE A 101 -6.22 2.88 4.66
N LYS A 102 -6.42 3.25 3.40
CA LYS A 102 -6.37 2.33 2.28
C LYS A 102 -5.32 2.75 1.28
N LEU A 103 -4.45 1.83 0.93
CA LEU A 103 -3.43 2.01 -0.10
C LEU A 103 -3.97 1.48 -1.41
N ILE A 104 -4.16 2.36 -2.37
CA ILE A 104 -4.84 2.06 -3.64
C ILE A 104 -3.87 2.24 -4.80
N ASP A 105 -3.78 1.24 -5.66
CA ASP A 105 -3.00 1.25 -6.88
C ASP A 105 -3.82 1.87 -8.02
N PHE A 106 -3.28 2.93 -8.62
CA PHE A 106 -3.88 3.62 -9.78
C PHE A 106 -2.99 3.50 -11.03
N SER A 107 -2.14 2.49 -11.09
CA SER A 107 -1.21 2.31 -12.23
C SER A 107 -1.91 2.16 -13.58
N HIS A 108 -3.14 1.69 -13.57
CA HIS A 108 -3.90 1.38 -14.78
C HIS A 108 -5.10 2.31 -14.99
N GLY A 109 -5.01 3.56 -14.52
CA GLY A 109 -6.04 4.57 -14.71
C GLY A 109 -6.85 4.84 -13.43
N ASP A 110 -8.05 5.39 -13.61
CA ASP A 110 -8.86 5.90 -12.50
C ASP A 110 -9.57 4.81 -11.70
N ARG A 111 -9.55 3.59 -12.17
CA ARG A 111 -10.03 2.44 -11.39
C ARG A 111 -8.92 1.98 -10.46
N GLY A 112 -9.05 2.33 -9.20
CA GLY A 112 -8.12 1.92 -8.18
C GLY A 112 -8.29 0.47 -7.77
N ARG A 113 -7.18 -0.17 -7.39
CA ARG A 113 -7.17 -1.49 -6.80
C ARG A 113 -6.57 -1.40 -5.41
N GLU A 114 -7.29 -1.85 -4.40
CA GLU A 114 -6.78 -1.85 -3.04
C GLU A 114 -5.65 -2.86 -2.89
N LEU A 115 -4.51 -2.40 -2.42
CA LEU A 115 -3.34 -3.25 -2.16
C LEU A 115 -3.28 -3.67 -0.70
N ALA A 116 -3.62 -2.77 0.22
CA ALA A 116 -3.55 -3.00 1.65
C ALA A 116 -4.38 -1.96 2.38
N SER A 117 -4.73 -2.26 3.62
CA SER A 117 -5.41 -1.31 4.49
C SER A 117 -4.98 -1.51 5.93
N VAL A 118 -5.14 -0.47 6.74
CA VAL A 118 -4.90 -0.51 8.18
C VAL A 118 -5.96 0.33 8.89
N GLU A 119 -6.38 -0.16 10.03
CA GLU A 119 -7.36 0.51 10.88
C GLU A 119 -6.66 1.05 12.12
N VAL A 120 -6.93 2.31 12.45
CA VAL A 120 -6.33 2.98 13.61
C VAL A 120 -7.45 3.49 14.51
N THR A 121 -7.34 3.21 15.80
CA THR A 121 -8.27 3.74 16.81
C THR A 121 -7.53 4.62 17.79
N GLY A 122 -8.20 5.67 18.26
CA GLY A 122 -7.70 6.50 19.34
C GLY A 122 -8.30 6.05 20.67
N GLU A 123 -7.46 5.87 21.68
CA GLU A 123 -7.88 5.46 23.01
C GLU A 123 -7.36 6.41 24.07
N ARG A 124 -8.24 6.83 24.96
CA ARG A 124 -7.84 7.64 26.11
C ARG A 124 -7.10 6.80 27.12
N GLU A 125 -6.08 7.36 27.74
CA GLU A 125 -5.44 6.74 28.89
C GLU A 125 -6.43 6.63 30.04
N PRO A 126 -6.42 5.49 30.76
CA PRO A 126 -7.28 5.30 31.93
C PRO A 126 -6.96 6.24 33.09
#